data_0498b35d822f611a102081344e0dcce0
#
_entry.id   0498b35d822f611a102081344e0dcce0
#
_cell.length_a   1.000
_cell.length_b   1.000
_cell.length_c   1.000
_cell.angle_alpha   90.00
_cell.angle_beta   90.00
_cell.angle_gamma   90.00
#
_symmetry.space_group_name_H-M   'P 1'
#
loop_
_entity.id
_entity.type
_entity.pdbx_description
1 polymer ?
#
loop_
_entity_poly.entity_id
_entity_poly.type
_entity_poly.pdbx_seq_one_letter_code
_entity_poly.pdbx_strand_id
1 'polypeptide(L)'
;MAEAAMKLEENPTMSIKSSRFGTMEVDPDKVITLTSTMPGFPESRHFALRQHSSKSPFMWLQSMDNPELAFVVIRAALLVPQYEPELPLAALRELGEDDGELDMLLILSIPKGKPEQMTANLLGPLVINSATRRAKQIMLDPGKYDSCWPVFEPEQA
;
A
#
# COMPACT_ATOMS: atom_id res chain seq x y z
N MET A 1 36.03 10.23 -12.51
CA MET A 1 35.41 10.33 -12.24
C MET A 1 34.85 9.84 -12.11
N ALA A 2 34.78 9.68 -12.16
CA ALA A 2 33.92 9.47 -11.74
C ALA A 2 33.26 9.27 -11.58
N GLU A 3 33.28 9.29 -11.45
CA GLU A 3 32.43 9.31 -11.08
C GLU A 3 31.55 9.03 -11.04
N ALA A 4 31.94 9.01 -11.34
CA ALA A 4 30.90 8.97 -11.08
C ALA A 4 30.25 8.39 -11.16
N ALA A 5 30.46 8.28 -11.23
CA ALA A 5 29.59 7.95 -10.97
C ALA A 5 28.98 7.50 -10.80
N MET A 6 29.12 7.45 -10.55
CA MET A 6 28.34 7.25 -10.09
C MET A 6 27.44 7.08 -9.97
N LYS A 7 27.42 7.20 -10.11
CA LYS A 7 26.46 7.20 -9.89
C LYS A 7 25.57 6.71 -9.90
N LEU A 8 25.57 6.61 -10.14
CA LEU A 8 24.72 6.15 -10.12
C LEU A 8 24.36 5.46 -9.68
N GLU A 9 24.69 5.57 -9.47
CA GLU A 9 24.41 5.00 -9.07
C GLU A 9 23.93 4.50 -8.63
N GLU A 10 24.31 4.96 -8.75
CA GLU A 10 23.84 4.43 -8.15
C GLU A 10 22.66 3.72 -7.78
N ASN A 11 21.50 3.79 -7.91
CA ASN A 11 20.42 2.90 -7.57
C ASN A 11 19.88 2.27 -8.83
N PRO A 12 20.38 1.09 -9.17
CA PRO A 12 19.81 0.41 -10.32
C PRO A 12 18.34 0.14 -10.05
N THR A 13 17.49 0.56 -10.95
CA THR A 13 16.07 0.25 -10.84
C THR A 13 15.85 -1.18 -11.31
N MET A 14 14.76 -1.79 -10.82
CA MET A 14 14.29 -3.08 -11.29
C MET A 14 13.15 -2.84 -12.26
N SER A 15 13.09 -3.63 -13.32
CA SER A 15 11.96 -3.56 -14.23
C SER A 15 10.97 -4.65 -13.87
N ILE A 16 9.73 -4.28 -13.69
CA ILE A 16 8.67 -5.26 -13.47
C ILE A 16 7.59 -5.08 -14.52
N LYS A 17 6.86 -6.14 -14.80
CA LYS A 17 5.78 -6.10 -15.75
C LYS A 17 4.46 -5.86 -15.04
N SER A 18 3.63 -5.04 -15.65
CA SER A 18 2.31 -4.75 -15.13
C SER A 18 1.33 -4.73 -16.29
N SER A 19 0.20 -5.40 -16.14
CA SER A 19 -0.84 -5.37 -17.16
C SER A 19 -1.43 -3.97 -17.31
N ARG A 20 -1.37 -3.18 -16.25
CA ARG A 20 -1.93 -1.83 -16.23
C ARG A 20 -0.96 -0.77 -16.73
N PHE A 21 0.31 -0.91 -16.37
CA PHE A 21 1.30 0.15 -16.62
C PHE A 21 2.39 -0.26 -17.61
N GLY A 22 2.34 -1.47 -18.14
CA GLY A 22 3.40 -2.00 -18.97
C GLY A 22 4.62 -2.31 -18.14
N THR A 23 5.78 -1.85 -18.59
CA THR A 23 7.01 -2.04 -17.82
C THR A 23 7.17 -0.89 -16.84
N MET A 24 7.33 -1.22 -15.56
CA MET A 24 7.56 -0.24 -14.51
C MET A 24 8.98 -0.35 -14.01
N GLU A 25 9.61 0.80 -13.78
CA GLU A 25 10.92 0.86 -13.13
C GLU A 25 10.70 1.06 -11.64
N VAL A 26 11.29 0.21 -10.83
CA VAL A 26 11.12 0.22 -9.38
C VAL A 26 12.48 0.26 -8.71
N ASP A 27 12.61 1.14 -7.71
CA ASP A 27 13.80 1.19 -6.87
C ASP A 27 13.76 -0.02 -5.92
N PRO A 28 14.76 -0.91 -5.96
CA PRO A 28 14.76 -2.10 -5.08
C PRO A 28 14.61 -1.76 -3.60
N ASP A 29 15.12 -0.60 -3.19
CA ASP A 29 15.05 -0.19 -1.79
C ASP A 29 13.65 0.23 -1.38
N LYS A 30 12.74 0.38 -2.34
CA LYS A 30 11.38 0.77 -2.07
C LYS A 30 10.36 -0.34 -2.27
N VAL A 31 10.85 -1.54 -2.55
CA VAL A 31 9.97 -2.71 -2.67
C VAL A 31 9.38 -3.02 -1.30
N ILE A 32 8.07 -3.25 -1.29
CA ILE A 32 7.34 -3.61 -0.08
C ILE A 32 7.21 -5.12 -0.05
N THR A 33 7.63 -5.74 1.04
CA THR A 33 7.54 -7.19 1.20
C THR A 33 6.57 -7.52 2.33
N LEU A 34 5.55 -8.29 2.01
CA LEU A 34 4.57 -8.71 3.01
C LEU A 34 5.15 -9.81 3.88
N THR A 35 4.97 -9.70 5.19
CA THR A 35 5.38 -10.75 6.13
C THR A 35 4.41 -11.93 6.08
N SER A 36 3.16 -11.65 5.71
CA SER A 36 2.14 -12.67 5.46
C SER A 36 1.35 -12.21 4.25
N THR A 37 1.00 -13.16 3.37
CA THR A 37 0.22 -12.80 2.19
C THR A 37 -1.20 -12.39 2.58
N MET A 38 -1.79 -11.54 1.75
CA MET A 38 -3.17 -11.11 1.98
C MET A 38 -4.16 -12.20 1.60
N PRO A 39 -5.29 -12.29 2.32
CA PRO A 39 -6.32 -13.27 1.99
C PRO A 39 -6.75 -13.13 0.53
N GLY A 40 -6.82 -14.25 -0.15
CA GLY A 40 -7.19 -14.27 -1.57
C GLY A 40 -6.03 -14.11 -2.53
N PHE A 41 -4.83 -13.77 -2.03
CA PHE A 41 -3.68 -13.50 -2.89
C PHE A 41 -2.43 -14.18 -2.34
N PRO A 42 -2.45 -15.52 -2.24
CA PRO A 42 -1.37 -16.24 -1.55
C PRO A 42 -0.02 -16.22 -2.26
N GLU A 43 0.01 -15.82 -3.53
CA GLU A 43 1.26 -15.82 -4.28
C GLU A 43 1.88 -14.44 -4.42
N SER A 44 1.22 -13.40 -3.92
CA SER A 44 1.72 -12.03 -4.06
C SER A 44 2.29 -11.55 -2.74
N ARG A 45 3.60 -11.40 -2.71
CA ARG A 45 4.33 -11.01 -1.50
C ARG A 45 5.09 -9.71 -1.67
N HIS A 46 5.46 -9.36 -2.90
CA HIS A 46 6.26 -8.18 -3.20
C HIS A 46 5.45 -7.18 -4.00
N PHE A 47 5.48 -5.93 -3.57
CA PHE A 47 4.68 -4.87 -4.18
C PHE A 47 5.49 -3.60 -4.38
N ALA A 48 5.07 -2.81 -5.34
CA ALA A 48 5.63 -1.49 -5.58
C ALA A 48 4.50 -0.46 -5.56
N LEU A 49 4.75 0.68 -4.94
CA LEU A 49 3.80 1.78 -4.94
C LEU A 49 4.04 2.67 -6.15
N ARG A 50 2.96 3.08 -6.79
CA ARG A 50 3.00 4.03 -7.89
C ARG A 50 1.95 5.10 -7.63
N GLN A 51 2.37 6.34 -7.62
CA GLN A 51 1.44 7.44 -7.42
C GLN A 51 0.55 7.58 -8.64
N HIS A 52 -0.74 7.81 -8.42
CA HIS A 52 -1.69 7.99 -9.51
C HIS A 52 -1.37 9.26 -10.32
N SER A 53 -1.13 10.36 -9.61
CA SER A 53 -0.64 11.59 -10.20
C SER A 53 -0.06 12.44 -9.07
N SER A 54 0.71 13.48 -9.43
CA SER A 54 1.35 14.31 -8.42
C SER A 54 0.36 15.04 -7.52
N LYS A 55 -0.88 15.18 -7.96
CA LYS A 55 -1.92 15.89 -7.20
C LYS A 55 -2.95 14.97 -6.58
N SER A 56 -2.88 13.68 -6.86
CA SER A 56 -3.86 12.73 -6.37
C SER A 56 -3.38 12.08 -5.07
N PRO A 57 -4.28 11.90 -4.07
CA PRO A 57 -3.92 11.13 -2.87
C PRO A 57 -3.93 9.64 -3.12
N PHE A 58 -4.47 9.20 -4.25
CA PHE A 58 -4.56 7.78 -4.57
C PHE A 58 -3.25 7.25 -5.12
N MET A 59 -2.95 6.00 -4.77
CA MET A 59 -1.77 5.32 -5.26
C MET A 59 -2.15 3.92 -5.72
N TRP A 60 -1.30 3.36 -6.57
CA TRP A 60 -1.43 1.98 -7.00
C TRP A 60 -0.42 1.14 -6.24
N LEU A 61 -0.88 0.01 -5.71
CA LEU A 61 -0.01 -0.98 -5.10
C LEU A 61 0.06 -2.15 -6.06
N GLN A 62 1.09 -2.15 -6.87
CA GLN A 62 1.26 -3.14 -7.95
C GLN A 62 2.03 -4.34 -7.45
N SER A 63 1.45 -5.54 -7.65
CA SER A 63 2.15 -6.77 -7.33
C SER A 63 3.32 -6.97 -8.29
N MET A 64 4.47 -7.36 -7.74
CA MET A 64 5.63 -7.72 -8.53
C MET A 64 5.63 -9.19 -8.86
N ASP A 65 4.78 -9.96 -8.18
CA ASP A 65 4.66 -11.41 -8.39
C ASP A 65 3.56 -11.75 -9.38
N ASN A 66 2.60 -10.85 -9.57
CA ASN A 66 1.48 -11.04 -10.48
C ASN A 66 1.23 -9.76 -11.27
N PRO A 67 1.58 -9.72 -12.55
CA PRO A 67 1.43 -8.49 -13.35
C PRO A 67 0.00 -7.96 -13.44
N GLU A 68 -0.99 -8.81 -13.22
CA GLU A 68 -2.39 -8.43 -13.34
C GLU A 68 -2.99 -7.90 -12.05
N LEU A 69 -2.24 -7.98 -10.95
CA LEU A 69 -2.78 -7.59 -9.65
C LEU A 69 -2.25 -6.22 -9.21
N ALA A 70 -3.18 -5.30 -9.01
CA ALA A 70 -2.86 -4.00 -8.43
C ALA A 70 -4.04 -3.55 -7.59
N PHE A 71 -3.73 -2.95 -6.43
CA PHE A 71 -4.75 -2.38 -5.56
C PHE A 71 -4.67 -0.87 -5.63
N VAL A 72 -5.82 -0.21 -5.51
CA VAL A 72 -5.84 1.24 -5.28
C VAL A 72 -5.80 1.44 -3.78
N VAL A 73 -4.91 2.29 -3.32
CA VAL A 73 -4.74 2.54 -1.90
C VAL A 73 -4.66 4.04 -1.62
N ILE A 74 -4.90 4.42 -0.37
CA ILE A 74 -4.77 5.80 0.09
C ILE A 74 -4.16 5.76 1.48
N ARG A 75 -3.37 6.79 1.82
CA ARG A 75 -2.85 6.89 3.18
C ARG A 75 -4.01 7.15 4.13
N ALA A 76 -4.04 6.38 5.22
CA ALA A 76 -5.14 6.45 6.17
C ALA A 76 -5.33 7.86 6.72
N ALA A 77 -4.24 8.55 7.03
CA ALA A 77 -4.31 9.89 7.61
C ALA A 77 -4.94 10.92 6.69
N LEU A 78 -4.90 10.68 5.38
CA LEU A 78 -5.50 11.60 4.41
C LEU A 78 -7.01 11.43 4.32
N LEU A 79 -7.51 10.24 4.62
CA LEU A 79 -8.94 9.96 4.55
C LEU A 79 -9.61 10.13 5.91
N VAL A 80 -9.00 9.59 6.95
CA VAL A 80 -9.54 9.63 8.31
C VAL A 80 -8.42 10.11 9.24
N PRO A 81 -8.28 11.43 9.44
CA PRO A 81 -7.15 11.98 10.20
C PRO A 81 -7.00 11.45 11.62
N GLN A 82 -8.11 11.08 12.27
CA GLN A 82 -8.08 10.56 13.62
C GLN A 82 -8.04 9.03 13.70
N TYR A 83 -7.71 8.38 12.59
CA TYR A 83 -7.63 6.93 12.53
C TYR A 83 -6.34 6.46 13.25
N GLU A 84 -6.52 5.89 14.43
CA GLU A 84 -5.38 5.44 15.24
C GLU A 84 -5.72 4.08 15.86
N PRO A 85 -5.75 3.03 15.05
CA PRO A 85 -6.05 1.70 15.58
C PRO A 85 -4.94 1.18 16.46
N GLU A 86 -5.29 0.40 17.48
CA GLU A 86 -4.31 -0.30 18.27
C GLU A 86 -3.80 -1.50 17.48
N LEU A 87 -2.50 -1.54 17.28
CA LEU A 87 -1.87 -2.60 16.51
C LEU A 87 -1.26 -3.64 17.45
N PRO A 88 -1.44 -4.94 17.16
CA PRO A 88 -0.85 -5.98 18.01
C PRO A 88 0.66 -5.87 18.04
N LEU A 89 1.24 -5.99 19.22
CA LEU A 89 2.68 -5.91 19.39
C LEU A 89 3.41 -6.96 18.55
N ALA A 90 2.85 -8.16 18.48
CA ALA A 90 3.45 -9.22 17.66
C ALA A 90 3.57 -8.82 16.21
N ALA A 91 2.54 -8.15 15.67
CA ALA A 91 2.57 -7.69 14.29
C ALA A 91 3.63 -6.62 14.09
N LEU A 92 3.75 -5.70 15.05
CA LEU A 92 4.76 -4.66 14.97
C LEU A 92 6.17 -5.24 15.00
N ARG A 93 6.37 -6.31 15.77
CA ARG A 93 7.67 -6.99 15.81
C ARG A 93 8.01 -7.66 14.49
N GLU A 94 7.01 -8.21 13.81
CA GLU A 94 7.23 -8.79 12.48
C GLU A 94 7.72 -7.76 11.49
N LEU A 95 7.26 -6.52 11.62
CA LEU A 95 7.62 -5.45 10.70
C LEU A 95 8.99 -4.86 11.00
N GLY A 96 9.54 -5.15 12.16
CA GLY A 96 10.84 -4.65 12.59
C GLY A 96 10.72 -3.75 13.80
N GLU A 97 11.56 -3.96 14.78
CA GLU A 97 11.50 -3.18 16.03
C GLU A 97 12.27 -1.87 15.93
N ASP A 98 12.97 -1.67 14.83
CA ASP A 98 13.76 -0.47 14.66
C ASP A 98 12.89 0.74 14.38
N ASP A 99 13.48 1.90 14.47
CA ASP A 99 12.84 3.19 14.51
C ASP A 99 12.17 3.66 13.23
N GLY A 100 11.77 2.74 12.37
CA GLY A 100 11.04 3.12 11.18
C GLY A 100 9.66 3.62 11.54
N GLU A 101 9.24 4.65 10.86
CA GLU A 101 7.88 5.11 11.00
C GLU A 101 6.92 4.12 10.35
N LEU A 102 5.75 3.99 10.93
CA LEU A 102 4.73 3.13 10.37
C LEU A 102 3.80 3.96 9.49
N ASP A 103 3.64 3.52 8.25
CA ASP A 103 2.65 4.09 7.35
C ASP A 103 1.48 3.14 7.29
N MET A 104 0.27 3.68 7.25
CA MET A 104 -0.93 2.87 7.09
C MET A 104 -1.61 3.24 5.79
N LEU A 105 -1.84 2.24 4.95
CA LEU A 105 -2.56 2.39 3.71
C LEU A 105 -3.88 1.66 3.79
N LEU A 106 -4.91 2.28 3.24
CA LEU A 106 -6.22 1.65 3.18
C LEU A 106 -6.49 1.20 1.75
N ILE A 107 -6.89 -0.05 1.61
CA ILE A 107 -7.22 -0.62 0.31
C ILE A 107 -8.63 -0.21 -0.06
N LEU A 108 -8.80 0.27 -1.28
CA LEU A 108 -10.08 0.79 -1.76
C LEU A 108 -10.79 -0.25 -2.62
N SER A 109 -12.11 -0.26 -2.50
CA SER A 109 -12.98 -1.02 -3.38
C SER A 109 -13.74 -0.03 -4.24
N ILE A 110 -13.61 -0.19 -5.55
CA ILE A 110 -14.24 0.74 -6.49
C ILE A 110 -15.25 -0.03 -7.32
N PRO A 111 -16.56 0.20 -7.09
CA PRO A 111 -17.58 -0.47 -7.87
C PRO A 111 -17.45 -0.10 -9.35
N LYS A 112 -17.61 -1.09 -10.22
CA LYS A 112 -17.47 -0.89 -11.64
C LYS A 112 -18.49 0.14 -12.14
N GLY A 113 -17.99 1.17 -12.80
CA GLY A 113 -18.84 2.21 -13.35
C GLY A 113 -19.37 3.22 -12.33
N LYS A 114 -19.00 3.05 -11.04
CA LYS A 114 -19.50 3.93 -9.98
C LYS A 114 -18.38 4.34 -9.03
N PRO A 115 -17.37 5.05 -9.52
CA PRO A 115 -16.23 5.43 -8.67
C PRO A 115 -16.62 6.31 -7.49
N GLU A 116 -17.75 7.03 -7.59
CA GLU A 116 -18.23 7.85 -6.48
C GLU A 116 -18.72 7.01 -5.30
N GLN A 117 -18.90 5.71 -5.50
CA GLN A 117 -19.31 4.80 -4.44
C GLN A 117 -18.13 4.00 -3.88
N MET A 118 -16.90 4.42 -4.15
CA MET A 118 -15.76 3.69 -3.64
C MET A 118 -15.72 3.73 -2.12
N THR A 119 -15.21 2.65 -1.55
CA THR A 119 -15.09 2.51 -0.11
C THR A 119 -13.66 2.13 0.25
N ALA A 120 -13.29 2.43 1.49
CA ALA A 120 -11.99 2.09 2.04
C ALA A 120 -12.15 1.07 3.14
N ASN A 121 -11.21 0.14 3.20
CA ASN A 121 -11.22 -0.90 4.22
C ASN A 121 -10.49 -0.42 5.47
N LEU A 122 -11.24 0.12 6.43
CA LEU A 122 -10.66 0.56 7.70
C LEU A 122 -10.42 -0.63 8.64
N LEU A 123 -11.02 -1.77 8.35
CA LEU A 123 -10.91 -2.96 9.18
C LEU A 123 -9.59 -3.69 8.94
N GLY A 124 -9.02 -3.57 7.76
CA GLY A 124 -7.80 -4.28 7.42
C GLY A 124 -6.74 -3.37 6.78
N PRO A 125 -6.16 -2.44 7.56
CA PRO A 125 -5.15 -1.56 7.00
C PRO A 125 -3.88 -2.32 6.65
N LEU A 126 -3.20 -1.85 5.62
CA LEU A 126 -1.87 -2.36 5.27
C LEU A 126 -0.86 -1.49 6.01
N VAL A 127 -0.17 -2.07 6.97
CA VAL A 127 0.79 -1.34 7.80
C VAL A 127 2.20 -1.62 7.28
N ILE A 128 2.96 -0.57 7.01
CA ILE A 128 4.29 -0.66 6.42
C ILE A 128 5.30 0.02 7.33
N ASN A 129 6.39 -0.68 7.61
CA ASN A 129 7.51 -0.07 8.32
C ASN A 129 8.42 0.58 7.26
N SER A 130 8.57 1.89 7.34
CA SER A 130 9.32 2.65 6.32
C SER A 130 10.81 2.31 6.27
N ALA A 131 11.37 1.84 7.37
CA ALA A 131 12.79 1.47 7.43
C ALA A 131 13.05 0.09 6.84
N THR A 132 12.25 -0.90 7.23
CA THR A 132 12.46 -2.28 6.79
C THR A 132 11.76 -2.60 5.48
N ARG A 133 10.77 -1.80 5.10
CA ARG A 133 9.89 -2.00 3.97
C ARG A 133 9.07 -3.30 4.09
N ARG A 134 8.97 -3.82 5.30
CA ARG A 134 8.07 -4.94 5.56
C ARG A 134 6.68 -4.41 5.83
N ALA A 135 5.69 -5.17 5.40
CA ALA A 135 4.30 -4.76 5.56
C ALA A 135 3.43 -5.95 5.91
N LYS A 136 2.29 -5.65 6.49
CA LYS A 136 1.32 -6.67 6.85
C LYS A 136 -0.07 -6.05 6.86
N GLN A 137 -1.04 -6.76 6.32
CA GLN A 137 -2.43 -6.35 6.46
C GLN A 137 -2.90 -6.86 7.83
N ILE A 138 -3.23 -5.92 8.70
CA ILE A 138 -3.62 -6.26 10.07
C ILE A 138 -5.14 -6.16 10.19
N MET A 139 -5.78 -7.27 10.58
CA MET A 139 -7.22 -7.28 10.75
C MET A 139 -7.58 -6.76 12.14
N LEU A 140 -8.39 -5.73 12.17
CA LEU A 140 -8.80 -5.08 13.41
C LEU A 140 -10.15 -5.63 13.90
N ASP A 141 -10.74 -4.95 14.89
CA ASP A 141 -12.01 -5.35 15.46
C ASP A 141 -13.17 -4.91 14.57
N PRO A 142 -13.96 -5.83 14.02
CA PRO A 142 -15.08 -5.45 13.15
C PRO A 142 -16.19 -4.70 13.89
N GLY A 143 -16.18 -4.72 15.22
CA GLY A 143 -17.10 -3.90 16.00
C GLY A 143 -16.69 -2.45 16.07
N LYS A 144 -15.45 -2.12 15.70
CA LYS A 144 -14.92 -0.75 15.77
C LYS A 144 -14.61 -0.15 14.41
N TYR A 145 -14.32 -0.98 13.42
CA TYR A 145 -13.86 -0.49 12.11
C TYR A 145 -14.65 -1.12 10.99
N ASP A 146 -14.99 -0.30 10.00
CA ASP A 146 -15.82 -0.68 8.88
C ASP A 146 -14.93 -1.06 7.69
N SER A 147 -15.22 -2.20 7.07
CA SER A 147 -14.50 -2.63 5.87
C SER A 147 -14.94 -1.88 4.62
N CYS A 148 -16.05 -1.14 4.70
CA CYS A 148 -16.64 -0.43 3.56
C CYS A 148 -16.92 1.03 3.90
N TRP A 149 -15.91 1.73 4.42
CA TRP A 149 -16.04 3.14 4.79
C TRP A 149 -16.09 4.00 3.51
N PRO A 150 -17.15 4.84 3.35
CA PRO A 150 -17.25 5.66 2.13
C PRO A 150 -16.10 6.65 2.02
N VAL A 151 -15.46 6.66 0.85
CA VAL A 151 -14.37 7.61 0.58
C VAL A 151 -14.94 9.00 0.33
N PHE A 152 -16.07 9.05 -0.38
CA PHE A 152 -16.78 10.30 -0.61
C PHE A 152 -18.04 10.30 0.23
N GLU A 153 -18.43 11.47 0.72
CA GLU A 153 -19.66 11.56 1.46
C GLU A 153 -20.84 11.22 0.55
N PRO A 154 -21.77 10.38 1.06
CA PRO A 154 -22.95 10.08 0.25
C PRO A 154 -23.70 11.35 -0.04
N GLU A 155 -24.17 11.48 -1.29
CA GLU A 155 -25.03 12.60 -1.61
C GLU A 155 -26.28 12.50 -0.78
N GLN A 156 -26.65 13.60 -0.20
CA GLN A 156 -27.90 13.63 0.50
C GLN A 156 -29.02 13.78 -0.49
N ALA A 157 -29.86 12.77 -0.49
CA ALA A 157 -31.00 12.76 -1.38
C ALA A 157 -31.97 13.88 -1.04
#